data_a07ca83a7f8a53a01fb389d9f4e14583
#
_entry.id   a07ca83a7f8a53a01fb389d9f4e14583
#
_cell.length_a   1.000
_cell.length_b   1.000
_cell.length_c   1.000
_cell.angle_alpha   90.00
_cell.angle_beta   90.00
_cell.angle_gamma   90.00
#
_symmetry.space_group_name_H-M   'P 1'
#
loop_
_entity.id
_entity.type
_entity.pdbx_description
1 polymer ?
#
loop_
_entity_poly.entity_id
_entity_poly.type
_entity_poly.pdbx_seq_one_letter_code
_entity_poly.pdbx_strand_id
1 'polypeptide(L)'
;MPLYELGIIVDPEAPPEDETTALGRLEAIITGAGGQVVDRDAWGRRQLAYPINKRTHGVYHFWKFEVGGEVLEPLTFELRTNDLFLRYLTLNLDRELRRKRKGDRREKAEAAKRAARAEAQAAADETV
;
A
#
# COMPACT_ATOMS: atom_id res chain seq x y z
N MET A 1 1.13 19.48 0.71
CA MET A 1 0.37 18.46 -0.01
C MET A 1 0.47 17.13 0.72
N PRO A 2 -0.61 16.40 0.88
CA PRO A 2 -0.55 15.10 1.52
C PRO A 2 0.25 14.08 0.71
N LEU A 3 0.87 13.15 1.40
CA LEU A 3 1.61 12.04 0.81
C LEU A 3 0.71 10.81 0.76
N TYR A 4 0.58 10.23 -0.42
CA TYR A 4 -0.20 9.01 -0.65
C TYR A 4 0.70 7.87 -1.08
N GLU A 5 0.28 6.65 -0.77
CA GLU A 5 0.88 5.44 -1.30
C GLU A 5 -0.15 4.69 -2.13
N LEU A 6 0.25 4.28 -3.33
CA LEU A 6 -0.58 3.51 -4.24
C LEU A 6 0.06 2.13 -4.44
N GLY A 7 -0.66 1.10 -4.06
CA GLY A 7 -0.31 -0.28 -4.36
C GLY A 7 -1.15 -0.78 -5.53
N ILE A 8 -0.49 -1.32 -6.55
CA ILE A 8 -1.16 -1.81 -7.76
C ILE A 8 -0.70 -3.24 -8.05
N ILE A 9 -1.64 -4.08 -8.44
CA ILE A 9 -1.35 -5.41 -9.00
C ILE A 9 -1.80 -5.38 -10.45
N VAL A 10 -0.83 -5.51 -11.37
CA VAL A 10 -1.07 -5.51 -12.81
C VAL A 10 -1.15 -6.94 -13.33
N ASP A 11 -1.98 -7.17 -14.36
CA ASP A 11 -2.09 -8.46 -15.02
C ASP A 11 -0.74 -8.89 -15.61
N PRO A 12 -0.20 -10.04 -15.21
CA PRO A 12 1.11 -10.49 -15.70
C PRO A 12 1.11 -10.91 -17.17
N GLU A 13 -0.07 -11.15 -17.74
CA GLU A 13 -0.21 -11.50 -19.16
C GLU A 13 -0.39 -10.29 -20.05
N ALA A 14 -0.52 -9.09 -19.46
CA ALA A 14 -0.61 -7.86 -20.24
C ALA A 14 0.71 -7.60 -20.97
N PRO A 15 0.65 -7.13 -22.24
CA PRO A 15 1.87 -6.73 -22.94
C PRO A 15 2.61 -5.63 -22.16
N PRO A 16 3.95 -5.66 -22.11
CA PRO A 16 4.73 -4.63 -21.41
C PRO A 16 4.42 -3.20 -21.88
N GLU A 17 4.09 -3.05 -23.14
CA GLU A 17 3.72 -1.77 -23.74
C GLU A 17 2.43 -1.20 -23.11
N ASP A 18 1.42 -2.06 -22.93
CA ASP A 18 0.15 -1.68 -22.33
C ASP A 18 0.32 -1.34 -20.85
N GLU A 19 1.16 -2.09 -20.15
CA GLU A 19 1.52 -1.81 -18.78
C GLU A 19 2.17 -0.43 -18.64
N THR A 20 3.17 -0.13 -19.48
CA THR A 20 3.85 1.16 -19.49
C THR A 20 2.88 2.30 -19.79
N THR A 21 1.97 2.11 -20.74
CA THR A 21 0.96 3.10 -21.09
C THR A 21 0.00 3.35 -19.94
N ALA A 22 -0.47 2.29 -19.28
CA ALA A 22 -1.40 2.40 -18.15
C ALA A 22 -0.75 3.10 -16.96
N LEU A 23 0.47 2.75 -16.62
CA LEU A 23 1.23 3.39 -15.55
C LEU A 23 1.53 4.87 -15.89
N GLY A 24 1.83 5.15 -17.14
CA GLY A 24 2.03 6.53 -17.62
C GLY A 24 0.79 7.39 -17.50
N ARG A 25 -0.39 6.84 -17.70
CA ARG A 25 -1.67 7.54 -17.49
C ARG A 25 -1.88 7.90 -16.03
N LEU A 26 -1.57 6.99 -15.11
CA LEU A 26 -1.65 7.26 -13.68
C LEU A 26 -0.71 8.39 -13.28
N GLU A 27 0.52 8.36 -13.76
CA GLU A 27 1.49 9.43 -13.53
C GLU A 27 1.02 10.76 -14.11
N ALA A 28 0.47 10.76 -15.32
CA ALA A 28 -0.08 11.96 -15.95
C ALA A 28 -1.23 12.58 -15.14
N ILE A 29 -2.08 11.76 -14.55
CA ILE A 29 -3.16 12.24 -13.67
C ILE A 29 -2.58 12.94 -12.44
N ILE A 30 -1.56 12.36 -11.83
CA ILE A 30 -0.89 12.91 -10.66
C ILE A 30 -0.17 14.23 -11.00
N THR A 31 0.62 14.24 -12.05
CA THR A 31 1.38 15.43 -12.46
C THR A 31 0.48 16.52 -13.02
N GLY A 32 -0.59 16.15 -13.72
CA GLY A 32 -1.58 17.09 -14.23
C GLY A 32 -2.34 17.81 -13.13
N ALA A 33 -2.46 17.23 -11.95
CA ALA A 33 -3.06 17.87 -10.77
C ALA A 33 -2.04 18.67 -9.93
N GLY A 34 -0.83 18.86 -10.43
CA GLY A 34 0.22 19.59 -9.72
C GLY A 34 0.99 18.76 -8.71
N GLY A 35 0.79 17.45 -8.72
CA GLY A 35 1.51 16.54 -7.85
C GLY A 35 2.79 15.99 -8.46
N GLN A 36 3.50 15.18 -7.69
CA GLN A 36 4.70 14.51 -8.15
C GLN A 36 4.82 13.12 -7.55
N VAL A 37 5.36 12.18 -8.31
CA VAL A 37 5.70 10.85 -7.81
C VAL A 37 7.05 10.96 -7.10
N VAL A 38 7.04 10.65 -5.80
CA VAL A 38 8.23 10.79 -4.93
C VAL A 38 9.07 9.53 -4.97
N ASP A 39 8.43 8.36 -5.03
CA ASP A 39 9.11 7.09 -5.00
C ASP A 39 8.33 6.06 -5.82
N ARG A 40 9.05 5.17 -6.48
CA ARG A 40 8.50 4.04 -7.22
C ARG A 40 9.25 2.78 -6.85
N ASP A 41 8.50 1.77 -6.43
CA ASP A 41 9.06 0.47 -6.08
C ASP A 41 8.34 -0.61 -6.90
N ALA A 42 9.04 -1.20 -7.85
CA ALA A 42 8.53 -2.28 -8.67
C ALA A 42 8.99 -3.61 -8.06
N TRP A 43 8.05 -4.35 -7.50
CA TRP A 43 8.35 -5.64 -6.87
C TRP A 43 8.42 -6.79 -7.87
N GLY A 44 7.94 -6.57 -9.10
CA GLY A 44 7.92 -7.58 -10.13
C GLY A 44 6.79 -8.60 -9.97
N ARG A 45 6.91 -9.72 -10.68
CA ARG A 45 5.91 -10.77 -10.69
C ARG A 45 5.96 -11.58 -9.39
N ARG A 46 4.82 -11.72 -8.73
CA ARG A 46 4.68 -12.48 -7.49
C ARG A 46 3.42 -13.33 -7.50
N GLN A 47 3.45 -14.44 -6.78
CA GLN A 47 2.28 -15.28 -6.61
C GLN A 47 1.24 -14.59 -5.72
N LEU A 48 -0.02 -14.64 -6.14
CA LEU A 48 -1.14 -14.11 -5.37
C LEU A 48 -1.52 -15.11 -4.27
N ALA A 49 -2.01 -14.58 -3.14
CA ALA A 49 -2.50 -15.42 -2.05
C ALA A 49 -3.74 -16.24 -2.47
N TYR A 50 -4.53 -15.68 -3.39
CA TYR A 50 -5.70 -16.33 -4.00
C TYR A 50 -5.84 -15.82 -5.44
N PRO A 51 -6.47 -16.61 -6.35
CA PRO A 51 -6.63 -16.18 -7.74
C PRO A 51 -7.51 -14.94 -7.85
N ILE A 52 -7.10 -13.99 -8.71
CA ILE A 52 -7.88 -12.81 -9.05
C ILE A 52 -8.10 -12.84 -10.57
N ASN A 53 -9.36 -12.83 -11.02
CA ASN A 53 -9.71 -12.92 -12.44
C ASN A 53 -8.99 -14.06 -13.16
N LYS A 54 -8.94 -15.25 -12.52
CA LYS A 54 -8.27 -16.45 -13.02
C LYS A 54 -6.75 -16.33 -13.12
N ARG A 55 -6.16 -15.27 -12.58
CA ARG A 55 -4.69 -15.10 -12.52
C ARG A 55 -4.19 -15.59 -11.16
N THR A 56 -3.11 -16.36 -11.19
CA THR A 56 -2.44 -16.85 -9.96
C THR A 56 -1.26 -15.99 -9.57
N HIS A 57 -0.79 -15.14 -10.49
CA HIS A 57 0.32 -14.22 -10.30
C HIS A 57 -0.10 -12.80 -10.67
N GLY A 58 0.64 -11.83 -10.18
CA GLY A 58 0.46 -10.43 -10.51
C GLY A 58 1.79 -9.70 -10.47
N VAL A 59 1.86 -8.58 -11.17
CA VAL A 59 3.02 -7.69 -11.13
C VAL A 59 2.71 -6.56 -10.14
N TYR A 60 3.53 -6.45 -9.11
CA TYR A 60 3.32 -5.51 -8.01
C TYR A 60 4.10 -4.23 -8.23
N HIS A 61 3.42 -3.09 -8.08
CA HIS A 61 4.02 -1.76 -8.10
C HIS A 61 3.54 -0.98 -6.88
N PHE A 62 4.46 -0.29 -6.23
CA PHE A 62 4.17 0.60 -5.11
C PHE A 62 4.73 1.99 -5.40
N TRP A 63 3.85 2.98 -5.41
CA TRP A 63 4.22 4.37 -5.68
C TRP A 63 3.90 5.22 -4.48
N LYS A 64 4.80 6.15 -4.17
CA LYS A 64 4.54 7.23 -3.22
C LYS A 64 4.47 8.53 -3.99
N PHE A 65 3.45 9.31 -3.78
CA PHE A 65 3.25 10.56 -4.48
C PHE A 65 2.64 11.63 -3.59
N GLU A 66 3.02 12.87 -3.85
CA GLU A 66 2.48 14.05 -3.18
C GLU A 66 1.55 14.78 -4.13
N VAL A 67 0.30 15.01 -3.72
CA VAL A 67 -0.72 15.67 -4.53
C VAL A 67 -1.92 16.04 -3.65
N GLY A 68 -2.70 17.03 -4.08
CA GLY A 68 -3.95 17.36 -3.40
C GLY A 68 -4.96 16.21 -3.50
N GLY A 69 -5.82 16.06 -2.49
CA GLY A 69 -6.81 15.00 -2.41
C GLY A 69 -7.80 14.93 -3.58
N GLU A 70 -7.91 15.99 -4.34
CA GLU A 70 -8.76 16.07 -5.54
C GLU A 70 -8.39 15.06 -6.62
N VAL A 71 -7.14 14.61 -6.65
CA VAL A 71 -6.65 13.64 -7.63
C VAL A 71 -7.18 12.24 -7.39
N LEU A 72 -7.60 11.92 -6.16
CA LEU A 72 -7.99 10.55 -5.79
C LEU A 72 -9.17 10.03 -6.62
N GLU A 73 -10.13 10.89 -6.93
CA GLU A 73 -11.30 10.48 -7.70
C GLU A 73 -10.96 10.11 -9.14
N PRO A 74 -10.30 10.95 -9.95
CA PRO A 74 -9.90 10.56 -11.30
C PRO A 74 -8.88 9.43 -11.31
N LEU A 75 -7.99 9.35 -10.33
CA LEU A 75 -7.01 8.28 -10.21
C LEU A 75 -7.70 6.94 -9.95
N THR A 76 -8.64 6.91 -9.01
CA THR A 76 -9.44 5.72 -8.69
C THR A 76 -10.29 5.29 -9.88
N PHE A 77 -10.85 6.24 -10.62
CA PHE A 77 -11.62 5.95 -11.83
C PHE A 77 -10.76 5.22 -12.87
N GLU A 78 -9.55 5.69 -13.14
CA GLU A 78 -8.63 5.03 -14.07
C GLU A 78 -8.25 3.63 -13.58
N LEU A 79 -7.95 3.48 -12.30
CA LEU A 79 -7.62 2.18 -11.70
C LEU A 79 -8.77 1.19 -11.78
N ARG A 80 -9.99 1.66 -11.55
CA ARG A 80 -11.18 0.81 -11.55
C ARG A 80 -11.63 0.41 -12.96
N THR A 81 -11.47 1.30 -13.92
CA THR A 81 -11.97 1.09 -15.28
C THR A 81 -10.98 0.43 -16.22
N ASN A 82 -9.70 0.38 -15.85
CA ASN A 82 -8.67 -0.27 -16.65
C ASN A 82 -8.50 -1.72 -16.21
N ASP A 83 -8.85 -2.66 -17.08
CA ASP A 83 -8.81 -4.11 -16.79
C ASP A 83 -7.41 -4.66 -16.54
N LEU A 84 -6.35 -3.93 -16.89
CA LEU A 84 -4.97 -4.31 -16.59
C LEU A 84 -4.69 -4.32 -15.09
N PHE A 85 -5.40 -3.52 -14.31
CA PHE A 85 -5.23 -3.45 -12.88
C PHE A 85 -6.12 -4.49 -12.21
N LEU A 86 -5.54 -5.59 -11.75
CA LEU A 86 -6.27 -6.65 -11.06
C LEU A 86 -6.75 -6.17 -9.70
N ARG A 87 -5.93 -5.39 -9.03
CA ARG A 87 -6.23 -4.86 -7.72
C ARG A 87 -5.44 -3.57 -7.46
N TYR A 88 -6.00 -2.69 -6.64
CA TYR A 88 -5.34 -1.46 -6.25
C TYR A 88 -5.72 -1.07 -4.83
N LEU A 89 -4.84 -0.31 -4.18
CA LEU A 89 -5.07 0.23 -2.85
C LEU A 89 -4.38 1.58 -2.75
N THR A 90 -5.12 2.60 -2.33
CA THR A 90 -4.57 3.94 -2.10
C THR A 90 -4.63 4.26 -0.61
N LEU A 91 -3.49 4.63 -0.02
CA LEU A 91 -3.39 4.99 1.38
C LEU A 91 -2.93 6.43 1.52
N ASN A 92 -3.55 7.17 2.45
CA ASN A 92 -3.06 8.48 2.86
C ASN A 92 -1.98 8.26 3.92
N LEU A 93 -0.70 8.39 3.53
CA LEU A 93 0.42 8.12 4.43
C LEU A 93 0.50 9.09 5.59
N ASP A 94 0.13 10.35 5.40
CA ASP A 94 0.11 11.33 6.49
C ASP A 94 -0.87 10.91 7.58
N ARG A 95 -2.05 10.43 7.17
CA ARG A 95 -3.07 9.92 8.08
C ARG A 95 -2.62 8.64 8.77
N GLU A 96 -2.03 7.71 8.01
CA GLU A 96 -1.52 6.45 8.54
C GLU A 96 -0.33 6.66 9.48
N LEU A 97 0.58 7.58 9.16
CA LEU A 97 1.68 7.93 10.05
C LEU A 97 1.18 8.52 11.38
N ARG A 98 0.13 9.34 11.34
CA ARG A 98 -0.51 9.85 12.56
C ARG A 98 -1.12 8.73 13.38
N ARG A 99 -1.80 7.79 12.74
CA ARG A 99 -2.36 6.60 13.40
C ARG A 99 -1.27 5.72 13.98
N LYS A 100 -0.19 5.48 13.23
CA LYS A 100 0.95 4.70 13.70
C LYS A 100 1.60 5.34 14.92
N ARG A 101 1.79 6.64 14.92
CA ARG A 101 2.35 7.35 16.09
C ARG A 101 1.50 7.15 17.34
N LYS A 102 0.17 7.23 17.20
CA LYS A 102 -0.76 6.94 18.29
C LYS A 102 -0.78 5.44 18.64
N GLY A 103 -0.80 4.59 17.63
CA GLY A 103 -0.77 3.14 17.77
C GLY A 103 0.52 2.66 18.40
N ASP A 104 1.67 3.17 17.98
CA ASP A 104 2.97 2.83 18.52
C ASP A 104 3.08 3.17 20.01
N ARG A 105 2.52 4.30 20.43
CA ARG A 105 2.46 4.64 21.86
C ARG A 105 1.61 3.65 22.65
N ARG A 106 0.46 3.26 22.12
CA ARG A 106 -0.42 2.26 22.75
C ARG A 106 0.22 0.88 22.71
N GLU A 107 0.78 0.48 21.59
CA GLU A 107 1.45 -0.81 21.43
C GLU A 107 2.66 -0.93 22.35
N LYS A 108 3.47 0.10 22.48
CA LYS A 108 4.60 0.13 23.41
C LYS A 108 4.14 0.02 24.86
N ALA A 109 3.08 0.73 25.21
CA ALA A 109 2.50 0.64 26.56
C ALA A 109 1.92 -0.75 26.82
N GLU A 110 1.18 -1.31 25.87
CA GLU A 110 0.64 -2.67 25.97
C GLU A 110 1.73 -3.73 25.96
N ALA A 111 2.74 -3.59 25.11
CA ALA A 111 3.86 -4.50 25.05
C ALA A 111 4.66 -4.49 26.37
N ALA A 112 4.87 -3.32 26.95
CA ALA A 112 5.52 -3.19 28.26
C ALA A 112 4.68 -3.87 29.35
N LYS A 113 3.37 -3.71 29.33
CA LYS A 113 2.46 -4.39 30.27
C LYS A 113 2.47 -5.91 30.07
N ARG A 114 2.46 -6.37 28.82
CA ARG A 114 2.53 -7.81 28.49
C ARG A 114 3.85 -8.41 28.93
N ALA A 115 4.97 -7.72 28.68
CA ALA A 115 6.28 -8.17 29.09
C ALA A 115 6.37 -8.29 30.62
N ALA A 116 5.87 -7.29 31.34
CA ALA A 116 5.81 -7.32 32.80
C ALA A 116 4.93 -8.47 33.32
N ARG A 117 3.80 -8.73 32.69
CA ARG A 117 2.93 -9.87 33.05
C ARG A 117 3.59 -11.20 32.74
N ALA A 118 4.27 -11.31 31.57
CA ALA A 118 4.97 -12.53 31.19
C ALA A 118 6.12 -12.83 32.15
N GLU A 119 6.88 -11.85 32.58
CA GLU A 119 7.94 -11.99 33.59
C GLU A 119 7.37 -12.41 34.94
N ALA A 120 6.29 -11.80 35.36
CA ALA A 120 5.61 -12.16 36.62
C ALA A 120 5.07 -13.60 36.53
N GLN A 121 4.51 -14.00 35.38
CA GLN A 121 4.00 -15.35 35.19
C GLN A 121 5.14 -16.38 35.17
N ALA A 122 6.23 -16.09 34.47
CA ALA A 122 7.41 -16.95 34.43
C ALA A 122 8.04 -17.12 35.82
N ALA A 123 8.14 -16.04 36.61
CA ALA A 123 8.61 -16.08 37.97
C ALA A 123 7.68 -16.92 38.88
N ALA A 124 6.37 -16.81 38.68
CA ALA A 124 5.40 -17.63 39.41
C ALA A 124 5.51 -19.11 39.03
N ASP A 125 5.74 -19.43 37.78
CA ASP A 125 5.90 -20.81 37.29
C ASP A 125 7.23 -21.44 37.77
N GLU A 126 8.29 -20.64 37.92
CA GLU A 126 9.58 -21.11 38.46
C GLU A 126 9.55 -21.44 39.95
N THR A 127 8.62 -20.83 40.68
CA THR A 127 8.49 -21.07 42.14
C THR A 127 7.64 -22.28 42.49
N VAL A 128 7.08 -22.94 41.51
CA VAL A 128 6.32 -24.16 41.65
C VAL A 128 7.20 -25.37 41.35
#